data_889fd02dcd619664e656ec0e1bcf6586
#
_entry.id   889fd02dcd619664e656ec0e1bcf6586
#
_cell.length_a   1.000
_cell.length_b   1.000
_cell.length_c   1.000
_cell.angle_alpha   90.00
_cell.angle_beta   90.00
_cell.angle_gamma   90.00
#
_symmetry.space_group_name_H-M   'P 1'
#
loop_
_entity.id
_entity.type
_entity.pdbx_description
1 polymer ?
#
loop_
_entity_poly.entity_id
_entity_poly.type
_entity_poly.pdbx_seq_one_letter_code
_entity_poly.pdbx_strand_id
1 'polypeptide(L)'
;MGRALLPIALVVGVALAPACAQAETQLSLKSVSVDLPPGDNMFPNGPGADAINNNCLGCHSADMVLNQPALSKAQWEAQVNLMRTAYKAPIDPKDAGAIVDYLVSLTGVK
;
A
#
# COMPACT_ATOMS: atom_id res chain seq x y z
N MET A 1 24.74 -78.14 39.29
CA MET A 1 23.62 -77.51 38.58
C MET A 1 23.34 -76.14 39.25
N GLY A 2 24.02 -75.12 38.80
CA GLY A 2 23.87 -73.74 39.32
C GLY A 2 23.35 -72.86 38.24
N ARG A 3 22.12 -72.34 38.38
CA ARG A 3 21.51 -71.36 37.48
C ARG A 3 21.91 -69.99 37.97
N ALA A 4 22.79 -69.37 37.22
CA ALA A 4 23.14 -67.97 37.45
C ALA A 4 21.99 -67.06 36.93
N LEU A 5 21.41 -66.28 37.82
CA LEU A 5 20.45 -65.26 37.52
C LEU A 5 21.21 -63.93 37.23
N LEU A 6 21.18 -63.46 35.98
CA LEU A 6 21.68 -62.14 35.61
C LEU A 6 20.61 -61.05 36.00
N PRO A 7 21.01 -59.98 36.67
CA PRO A 7 20.12 -58.89 36.88
C PRO A 7 20.03 -58.01 35.59
N ILE A 8 18.84 -57.86 35.10
CA ILE A 8 18.54 -56.93 34.02
C ILE A 8 18.52 -55.51 34.63
N ALA A 9 19.53 -54.72 34.33
CA ALA A 9 19.54 -53.29 34.65
C ALA A 9 18.63 -52.50 33.68
N LEU A 10 17.49 -52.05 34.18
CA LEU A 10 16.58 -51.17 33.45
C LEU A 10 17.14 -49.75 33.47
N VAL A 11 17.75 -49.34 32.35
CA VAL A 11 18.18 -47.93 32.18
C VAL A 11 16.97 -47.10 31.76
N VAL A 12 16.41 -46.37 32.69
CA VAL A 12 15.37 -45.34 32.41
C VAL A 12 16.06 -44.10 31.87
N GLY A 13 16.05 -43.93 30.56
CA GLY A 13 16.51 -42.71 29.89
C GLY A 13 15.48 -41.59 30.06
N VAL A 14 15.75 -40.63 30.92
CA VAL A 14 15.00 -39.39 31.01
C VAL A 14 15.38 -38.53 29.81
N ALA A 15 14.48 -38.46 28.80
CA ALA A 15 14.62 -37.53 27.68
C ALA A 15 14.32 -36.09 28.19
N LEU A 16 15.37 -35.30 28.38
CA LEU A 16 15.22 -33.83 28.53
C LEU A 16 14.83 -33.26 27.16
N ALA A 17 13.54 -33.06 26.94
CA ALA A 17 13.07 -32.24 25.83
C ALA A 17 13.35 -30.77 26.16
N PRO A 18 14.03 -29.99 25.29
CA PRO A 18 14.14 -28.56 25.48
C PRO A 18 12.75 -27.96 25.34
N ALA A 19 12.22 -27.43 26.42
CA ALA A 19 11.03 -26.58 26.38
C ALA A 19 11.41 -25.27 25.66
N CYS A 20 11.11 -25.18 24.37
CA CYS A 20 11.10 -23.90 23.66
C CYS A 20 9.99 -23.03 24.28
N ALA A 21 10.34 -22.21 25.25
CA ALA A 21 9.45 -21.15 25.72
C ALA A 21 9.23 -20.18 24.54
N GLN A 22 8.08 -20.31 23.89
CA GLN A 22 7.62 -19.33 22.92
C GLN A 22 7.20 -18.11 23.75
N ALA A 23 8.01 -17.07 23.73
CA ALA A 23 7.63 -15.77 24.24
C ALA A 23 6.54 -15.23 23.32
N GLU A 24 5.28 -15.44 23.66
CA GLU A 24 4.15 -14.79 22.99
C GLU A 24 4.25 -13.30 23.30
N THR A 25 4.77 -12.54 22.33
CA THR A 25 4.73 -11.09 22.34
C THR A 25 3.26 -10.71 22.17
N GLN A 26 2.55 -10.46 23.26
CA GLN A 26 1.18 -9.98 23.21
C GLN A 26 1.19 -8.55 22.68
N LEU A 27 0.80 -8.39 21.42
CA LEU A 27 0.58 -7.09 20.80
C LEU A 27 -0.67 -6.46 21.42
N SER A 28 -0.47 -5.47 22.29
CA SER A 28 -1.58 -4.70 22.86
C SER A 28 -1.93 -3.55 21.94
N LEU A 29 -3.03 -3.69 21.22
CA LEU A 29 -3.57 -2.63 20.36
C LEU A 29 -4.56 -1.78 21.16
N LYS A 30 -4.37 -0.46 21.12
CA LYS A 30 -5.32 0.51 21.66
C LYS A 30 -5.99 1.25 20.51
N SER A 31 -7.31 1.32 20.55
CA SER A 31 -8.04 2.19 19.64
C SER A 31 -7.79 3.64 20.00
N VAL A 32 -7.43 4.45 19.00
CA VAL A 32 -7.25 5.90 19.11
C VAL A 32 -8.22 6.55 18.14
N SER A 33 -8.97 7.52 18.62
CA SER A 33 -9.78 8.38 17.75
C SER A 33 -8.90 9.55 17.30
N VAL A 34 -8.85 9.75 15.98
CA VAL A 34 -8.08 10.85 15.37
C VAL A 34 -9.05 11.66 14.52
N ASP A 35 -9.10 12.97 14.76
CA ASP A 35 -9.79 13.89 13.88
C ASP A 35 -8.91 14.13 12.64
N LEU A 36 -9.37 13.69 11.48
CA LEU A 36 -8.67 13.93 10.23
C LEU A 36 -9.05 15.32 9.70
N PRO A 37 -8.07 16.10 9.19
CA PRO A 37 -8.40 17.34 8.52
C PRO A 37 -9.26 17.05 7.27
N PRO A 38 -10.16 17.98 6.89
CA PRO A 38 -10.86 17.86 5.61
C PRO A 38 -9.84 17.86 4.48
N GLY A 39 -9.95 16.87 3.59
CA GLY A 39 -9.12 16.79 2.40
C GLY A 39 -9.62 17.72 1.28
N ASP A 40 -8.81 17.92 0.26
CA ASP A 40 -9.23 18.63 -0.94
C ASP A 40 -10.24 17.80 -1.71
N ASN A 41 -11.45 18.35 -1.88
CA ASN A 41 -12.52 17.67 -2.62
C ASN A 41 -12.38 17.80 -4.13
N MET A 42 -11.68 18.82 -4.58
CA MET A 42 -11.45 19.13 -6.00
C MET A 42 -10.01 19.55 -6.24
N PHE A 43 -9.55 19.36 -7.47
CA PHE A 43 -8.28 19.93 -7.89
C PHE A 43 -8.37 21.48 -7.95
N PRO A 44 -7.29 22.20 -7.60
CA PRO A 44 -7.24 23.65 -7.66
C PRO A 44 -7.64 24.21 -9.03
N ASN A 45 -8.25 25.39 -9.04
CA ASN A 45 -8.63 26.03 -10.29
C ASN A 45 -7.41 26.39 -11.15
N GLY A 46 -7.56 26.26 -12.46
CA GLY A 46 -6.52 26.55 -13.42
C GLY A 46 -6.83 25.99 -14.81
N PRO A 47 -5.99 26.25 -15.81
CA PRO A 47 -6.15 25.66 -17.13
C PRO A 47 -6.11 24.13 -17.07
N GLY A 48 -7.15 23.46 -17.50
CA GLY A 48 -7.28 22.01 -17.43
C GLY A 48 -7.93 21.46 -16.15
N ALA A 49 -8.27 22.30 -15.17
CA ALA A 49 -8.92 21.88 -13.93
C ALA A 49 -10.24 21.14 -14.17
N ASP A 50 -11.06 21.58 -15.11
CA ASP A 50 -12.32 20.89 -15.45
C ASP A 50 -12.05 19.49 -16.02
N ALA A 51 -11.05 19.36 -16.88
CA ALA A 51 -10.71 18.06 -17.46
C ALA A 51 -10.28 17.05 -16.38
N ILE A 52 -9.41 17.45 -15.45
CA ILE A 52 -8.97 16.54 -14.38
C ILE A 52 -10.09 16.26 -13.38
N ASN A 53 -10.87 17.24 -12.97
CA ASN A 53 -11.98 17.05 -12.05
C ASN A 53 -13.05 16.12 -12.61
N ASN A 54 -13.38 16.26 -13.88
CA ASN A 54 -14.40 15.43 -14.52
C ASN A 54 -13.96 13.98 -14.78
N ASN A 55 -12.66 13.76 -14.97
CA ASN A 55 -12.15 12.43 -15.34
C ASN A 55 -11.51 11.67 -14.18
N CYS A 56 -11.00 12.33 -13.14
CA CYS A 56 -10.20 11.67 -12.09
C CYS A 56 -10.95 11.50 -10.77
N LEU A 57 -11.82 12.43 -10.37
CA LEU A 57 -12.48 12.40 -9.05
C LEU A 57 -13.47 11.26 -8.87
N GLY A 58 -13.90 10.59 -9.93
CA GLY A 58 -14.75 9.41 -9.83
C GLY A 58 -14.09 8.20 -9.15
N CYS A 59 -12.75 8.16 -9.13
CA CYS A 59 -11.97 7.03 -8.59
C CYS A 59 -10.90 7.46 -7.59
N HIS A 60 -10.42 8.68 -7.65
CA HIS A 60 -9.36 9.23 -6.80
C HIS A 60 -9.82 10.49 -6.07
N SER A 61 -9.29 10.72 -4.86
CA SER A 61 -9.35 12.05 -4.27
C SER A 61 -8.31 12.97 -4.93
N ALA A 62 -8.57 14.26 -4.93
CA ALA A 62 -7.58 15.24 -5.42
C ALA A 62 -6.26 15.11 -4.63
N ASP A 63 -6.34 14.98 -3.31
CA ASP A 63 -5.16 14.82 -2.43
C ASP A 63 -4.27 13.65 -2.83
N MET A 64 -4.85 12.51 -3.22
CA MET A 64 -4.08 11.34 -3.62
C MET A 64 -3.16 11.65 -4.80
N VAL A 65 -3.61 12.49 -5.71
CA VAL A 65 -2.85 12.89 -6.91
C VAL A 65 -1.90 14.04 -6.61
N LEU A 66 -2.37 15.05 -5.85
CA LEU A 66 -1.60 16.26 -5.52
C LEU A 66 -0.38 15.96 -4.63
N ASN A 67 -0.44 14.93 -3.81
CA ASN A 67 0.64 14.52 -2.93
C ASN A 67 1.61 13.50 -3.57
N GLN A 68 1.50 13.24 -4.87
CA GLN A 68 2.49 12.43 -5.58
C GLN A 68 3.83 13.17 -5.70
N PRO A 69 4.95 12.43 -5.78
CA PRO A 69 6.24 13.02 -6.11
C PRO A 69 6.17 13.83 -7.40
N ALA A 70 7.00 14.84 -7.53
CA ALA A 70 7.11 15.63 -8.76
C ALA A 70 7.54 14.72 -9.93
N LEU A 71 6.67 14.59 -10.93
CA LEU A 71 6.89 13.76 -12.10
C LEU A 71 7.11 14.64 -13.34
N SER A 72 7.95 14.18 -14.25
CA SER A 72 8.11 14.80 -15.56
C SER A 72 6.84 14.64 -16.43
N LYS A 73 6.72 15.42 -17.49
CA LYS A 73 5.60 15.31 -18.45
C LYS A 73 5.46 13.88 -18.98
N ALA A 74 6.56 13.26 -19.39
CA ALA A 74 6.54 11.89 -19.91
C ALA A 74 6.06 10.86 -18.88
N GLN A 75 6.40 11.06 -17.60
CA GLN A 75 5.92 10.19 -16.51
C GLN A 75 4.43 10.40 -16.27
N TRP A 76 3.93 11.64 -16.29
CA TRP A 76 2.49 11.90 -16.18
C TRP A 76 1.70 11.35 -17.37
N GLU A 77 2.24 11.46 -18.59
CA GLU A 77 1.66 10.83 -19.79
C GLU A 77 1.55 9.30 -19.62
N ALA A 78 2.61 8.67 -19.11
CA ALA A 78 2.61 7.24 -18.86
C ALA A 78 1.56 6.84 -17.79
N GLN A 79 1.41 7.62 -16.71
CA GLN A 79 0.41 7.37 -15.67
C GLN A 79 -1.02 7.53 -16.19
N VAL A 80 -1.32 8.61 -16.91
CA VAL A 80 -2.65 8.81 -17.50
C VAL A 80 -2.98 7.70 -18.51
N ASN A 81 -1.99 7.28 -19.31
CA ASN A 81 -2.18 6.17 -20.24
C ASN A 81 -2.40 4.84 -19.50
N LEU A 82 -1.69 4.59 -18.40
CA LEU A 82 -1.88 3.40 -17.57
C LEU A 82 -3.31 3.35 -16.99
N MET A 83 -3.84 4.48 -16.49
CA MET A 83 -5.23 4.55 -16.00
C MET A 83 -6.22 4.17 -17.12
N ARG A 84 -6.01 4.66 -18.33
CA ARG A 84 -6.88 4.37 -19.48
C ARG A 84 -6.77 2.92 -19.96
N THR A 85 -5.57 2.41 -20.08
CA THR A 85 -5.33 1.11 -20.78
C THR A 85 -5.44 -0.08 -19.84
N ALA A 86 -4.85 -0.02 -18.65
CA ALA A 86 -4.86 -1.11 -17.69
C ALA A 86 -6.08 -1.06 -16.77
N TYR A 87 -6.35 0.11 -16.18
CA TYR A 87 -7.44 0.27 -15.21
C TYR A 87 -8.79 0.64 -15.85
N LYS A 88 -8.81 0.85 -17.17
CA LYS A 88 -10.03 1.15 -17.94
C LYS A 88 -10.78 2.40 -17.43
N ALA A 89 -10.03 3.35 -16.86
CA ALA A 89 -10.60 4.62 -16.44
C ALA A 89 -11.26 5.33 -17.63
N PRO A 90 -12.48 5.87 -17.46
CA PRO A 90 -13.25 6.48 -18.55
C PRO A 90 -12.75 7.91 -18.88
N ILE A 91 -11.44 8.05 -19.09
CA ILE A 91 -10.81 9.32 -19.46
C ILE A 91 -11.03 9.55 -20.95
N ASP A 92 -11.72 10.65 -21.29
CA ASP A 92 -11.91 11.05 -22.69
C ASP A 92 -10.55 11.30 -23.35
N PRO A 93 -10.28 10.70 -24.52
CA PRO A 93 -9.02 10.92 -25.25
C PRO A 93 -8.67 12.39 -25.50
N LYS A 94 -9.70 13.24 -25.71
CA LYS A 94 -9.52 14.68 -25.95
C LYS A 94 -9.00 15.43 -24.70
N ASP A 95 -9.31 14.91 -23.49
CA ASP A 95 -8.96 15.54 -22.22
C ASP A 95 -7.58 15.11 -21.71
N ALA A 96 -7.05 13.98 -22.20
CA ALA A 96 -5.82 13.40 -21.70
C ALA A 96 -4.62 14.37 -21.74
N GLY A 97 -4.48 15.14 -22.82
CA GLY A 97 -3.42 16.15 -22.95
C GLY A 97 -3.57 17.28 -21.94
N ALA A 98 -4.78 17.82 -21.79
CA ALA A 98 -5.06 18.90 -20.83
C ALA A 98 -4.84 18.45 -19.37
N ILE A 99 -5.18 17.20 -19.04
CA ILE A 99 -4.92 16.61 -17.73
C ILE A 99 -3.41 16.52 -17.46
N VAL A 100 -2.63 16.04 -18.42
CA VAL A 100 -1.17 15.94 -18.27
C VAL A 100 -0.55 17.33 -18.09
N ASP A 101 -0.92 18.29 -18.91
CA ASP A 101 -0.39 19.67 -18.84
C ASP A 101 -0.76 20.32 -17.50
N TYR A 102 -1.96 20.09 -17.00
CA TYR A 102 -2.39 20.54 -15.68
C TYR A 102 -1.53 19.93 -14.57
N LEU A 103 -1.34 18.61 -14.56
CA LEU A 103 -0.52 17.90 -13.56
C LEU A 103 0.93 18.39 -13.57
N VAL A 104 1.52 18.59 -14.72
CA VAL A 104 2.87 19.17 -14.86
C VAL A 104 2.95 20.56 -14.29
N SER A 105 1.91 21.38 -14.48
CA SER A 105 1.89 22.74 -13.95
C SER A 105 1.86 22.83 -12.43
N LEU A 106 1.23 21.85 -11.78
CA LEU A 106 1.09 21.81 -10.31
C LEU A 106 2.24 21.03 -9.63
N THR A 107 2.60 19.88 -10.17
CA THR A 107 3.45 18.90 -9.50
C THR A 107 4.67 18.50 -10.31
N GLY A 108 4.81 18.96 -11.54
CA GLY A 108 5.86 18.57 -12.48
C GLY A 108 7.27 19.04 -12.10
N VAL A 109 8.25 18.29 -12.52
CA VAL A 109 9.66 18.72 -12.49
C VAL A 109 9.84 19.79 -13.58
N LYS A 110 10.30 20.96 -13.18
CA LYS A 110 10.65 22.05 -14.10
C LYS A 110 12.01 21.79 -14.73
#